data_0fa6f0d1a211811219116c462a217139
#
_entry.id   0fa6f0d1a211811219116c462a217139
#
_cell.length_a   1.000
_cell.length_b   1.000
_cell.length_c   1.000
_cell.angle_alpha   90.00
_cell.angle_beta   90.00
_cell.angle_gamma   90.00
#
_symmetry.space_group_name_H-M   'P 1'
#
loop_
_entity.id
_entity.type
_entity.pdbx_description
1 polymer ?
#
loop_
_entity_poly.entity_id
_entity_poly.type
_entity_poly.pdbx_seq_one_letter_code
_entity_poly.pdbx_strand_id
1 'polypeptide(L)'
;MKMDWKAAMLAAAMMVGGSTVASAQDAGNYSASPVSYSAIASDGEYATDLAYTDAYGSCGTCADYCGHGVPWTLFGENCYGMKIGGWISAGYYGNFRGVDTNNGNGPVAFRNISNAPTVDQAWLFVEREADAETYCFDLGYRADFLWGADGPDTQAFGYGNRHRWDNRWDSAVTDAGEELYGSAIPQLYMTAAWGDWNVKLGRFFTIMGYETVPAPQNFFYSHAYTMNYGEPFTHTGALAEYNGFDRTTIWGGYTNGWDTAFDNWEGQGTFLGGISYDLTDRTTATWTVNAGDWGRIRVADGPGGVVDKGDIYMNSFVLTHDIGCGWSYVFQHDLGVQSDIAGGDNHWYGINQYLFKEINACWSVGTRLEWFADEDGARVAGVAGNYYAASFGANWKPNSNVIVRPEVRFDKFDDRDGSGGTPFAEGEHDDCVFYGFDAIFTF
;
A
#
# COMPACT_ATOMS: atom_id res chain seq x y z
N MET A 1 15.90 -28.53 4.42
CA MET A 1 14.61 -29.23 4.44
C MET A 1 13.77 -28.55 3.35
N LYS A 2 13.61 -29.19 2.19
CA LYS A 2 12.84 -28.56 1.10
C LYS A 2 11.37 -28.56 1.51
N MET A 3 10.81 -27.40 1.75
CA MET A 3 9.39 -27.23 2.04
C MET A 3 8.62 -27.36 0.72
N ASP A 4 7.59 -28.21 0.70
CA ASP A 4 6.72 -28.34 -0.48
C ASP A 4 5.70 -27.21 -0.49
N TRP A 5 6.05 -26.14 -1.18
CA TRP A 5 5.26 -24.90 -1.31
C TRP A 5 3.87 -25.13 -1.91
N LYS A 6 3.73 -26.13 -2.80
CA LYS A 6 2.44 -26.47 -3.39
C LYS A 6 1.51 -27.07 -2.32
N ALA A 7 2.05 -27.85 -1.40
CA ALA A 7 1.28 -28.40 -0.27
C ALA A 7 0.89 -27.32 0.75
N ALA A 8 1.76 -26.34 1.01
CA ALA A 8 1.47 -25.24 1.93
C ALA A 8 0.35 -24.31 1.38
N MET A 9 0.40 -24.01 0.08
CA MET A 9 -0.67 -23.23 -0.58
C MET A 9 -1.99 -23.99 -0.68
N LEU A 10 -1.96 -25.31 -0.95
CA LEU A 10 -3.16 -26.13 -1.02
C LEU A 10 -3.82 -26.29 0.37
N ALA A 11 -3.02 -26.38 1.44
CA ALA A 11 -3.54 -26.45 2.81
C ALA A 11 -4.22 -25.13 3.24
N ALA A 12 -3.70 -23.97 2.81
CA ALA A 12 -4.33 -22.69 3.06
C ALA A 12 -5.65 -22.53 2.29
N ALA A 13 -5.70 -23.02 1.06
CA ALA A 13 -6.93 -22.99 0.24
C ALA A 13 -8.03 -23.95 0.76
N MET A 14 -7.66 -25.05 1.42
CA MET A 14 -8.62 -26.02 1.97
C MET A 14 -9.22 -25.60 3.32
N MET A 15 -8.63 -24.67 4.04
CA MET A 15 -9.20 -24.17 5.31
C MET A 15 -10.38 -23.21 5.13
N VAL A 16 -10.63 -22.75 3.90
CA VAL A 16 -11.76 -21.84 3.57
C VAL A 16 -13.01 -22.60 3.12
N GLY A 17 -12.93 -23.90 2.87
CA GLY A 17 -13.99 -24.71 2.25
C GLY A 17 -14.74 -25.63 3.21
N GLY A 18 -15.34 -25.13 4.29
CA GLY A 18 -16.13 -25.99 5.14
C GLY A 18 -16.87 -25.32 6.29
N SER A 19 -17.91 -24.56 6.01
CA SER A 19 -18.94 -24.29 7.02
C SER A 19 -20.32 -24.20 6.38
N THR A 20 -21.16 -25.09 6.82
CA THR A 20 -22.58 -25.20 6.50
C THR A 20 -23.34 -23.98 6.97
N VAL A 21 -24.19 -23.46 6.08
CA VAL A 21 -25.12 -22.37 6.32
C VAL A 21 -26.13 -22.78 7.41
N ALA A 22 -26.10 -22.10 8.53
CA ALA A 22 -27.19 -22.07 9.51
C ALA A 22 -27.89 -20.71 9.42
N SER A 23 -29.17 -20.72 9.05
CA SER A 23 -30.04 -19.56 9.03
C SER A 23 -30.30 -19.08 10.45
N ALA A 24 -30.06 -17.80 10.71
CA ALA A 24 -30.59 -17.11 11.91
C ALA A 24 -31.35 -15.87 11.44
N GLN A 25 -32.67 -15.90 11.62
CA GLN A 25 -33.49 -14.70 11.74
C GLN A 25 -33.26 -14.10 13.12
N ASP A 26 -32.83 -12.84 13.16
CA ASP A 26 -33.43 -11.78 13.99
C ASP A 26 -32.69 -10.46 13.72
N ALA A 27 -33.48 -9.48 13.27
CA ALA A 27 -33.02 -8.14 12.96
C ALA A 27 -33.00 -7.28 14.24
N GLY A 28 -31.82 -6.86 14.65
CA GLY A 28 -31.60 -5.76 15.60
C GLY A 28 -30.76 -4.70 14.92
N ASN A 29 -31.30 -3.48 14.81
CA ASN A 29 -30.65 -2.31 14.26
C ASN A 29 -29.30 -2.02 14.91
N TYR A 30 -28.21 -2.24 14.20
CA TYR A 30 -26.90 -1.66 14.48
C TYR A 30 -26.35 -1.11 13.17
N SER A 31 -26.32 0.22 13.05
CA SER A 31 -25.55 0.89 12.00
C SER A 31 -24.08 0.85 12.40
N ALA A 32 -23.37 -0.20 12.02
CA ALA A 32 -21.93 -0.15 11.90
C ALA A 32 -21.64 0.44 10.52
N SER A 33 -21.12 1.66 10.46
CA SER A 33 -20.62 2.21 9.21
C SER A 33 -19.52 1.28 8.71
N PRO A 34 -19.62 0.70 7.50
CA PRO A 34 -18.56 -0.09 6.94
C PRO A 34 -17.34 0.83 6.76
N VAL A 35 -16.16 0.36 7.15
CA VAL A 35 -14.91 1.02 6.79
C VAL A 35 -14.80 0.93 5.27
N SER A 36 -15.25 1.98 4.57
CA SER A 36 -15.05 2.05 3.13
C SER A 36 -13.56 2.26 2.86
N TYR A 37 -13.05 1.60 1.87
CA TYR A 37 -11.63 1.73 1.45
C TYR A 37 -11.28 3.17 1.05
N SER A 38 -12.28 3.95 0.63
CA SER A 38 -12.16 5.40 0.40
C SER A 38 -11.83 6.19 1.67
N ALA A 39 -12.33 5.77 2.83
CA ALA A 39 -11.99 6.40 4.11
C ALA A 39 -10.52 6.19 4.50
N ILE A 40 -9.91 5.06 4.11
CA ILE A 40 -8.49 4.80 4.36
C ILE A 40 -7.60 5.66 3.44
N ALA A 41 -8.06 5.95 2.22
CA ALA A 41 -7.30 6.73 1.25
C ALA A 41 -7.54 8.24 1.34
N SER A 42 -8.71 8.68 1.83
CA SER A 42 -9.09 10.10 1.90
C SER A 42 -8.93 10.72 3.26
N ASP A 43 -9.17 9.94 4.31
CA ASP A 43 -9.19 10.46 5.66
C ASP A 43 -7.92 10.01 6.36
N GLY A 44 -7.06 10.95 6.71
CA GLY A 44 -5.87 10.70 7.52
C GLY A 44 -6.19 10.19 8.93
N GLU A 45 -7.35 9.62 9.12
CA GLU A 45 -7.66 8.83 10.29
C GLU A 45 -6.78 7.59 10.24
N TYR A 46 -5.69 7.67 10.98
CA TYR A 46 -4.97 6.48 11.38
C TYR A 46 -6.02 5.47 11.82
N ALA A 47 -5.95 4.23 11.34
CA ALA A 47 -6.78 3.12 11.80
C ALA A 47 -6.56 2.83 13.32
N THR A 48 -6.61 3.89 14.14
CA THR A 48 -6.66 3.84 15.59
C THR A 48 -8.08 3.59 16.07
N ASP A 49 -9.07 3.86 15.22
CA ASP A 49 -10.46 3.51 15.45
C ASP A 49 -10.93 2.47 14.41
N LEU A 50 -10.32 1.28 14.44
CA LEU A 50 -11.19 0.11 14.44
C LEU A 50 -12.01 0.28 15.73
N ALA A 51 -13.14 0.98 15.60
CA ALA A 51 -14.03 1.19 16.70
C ALA A 51 -14.29 -0.17 17.34
N TYR A 52 -13.73 -0.36 18.51
CA TYR A 52 -14.08 -1.45 19.39
C TYR A 52 -15.54 -1.21 19.78
N THR A 53 -16.42 -1.50 18.82
CA THR A 53 -17.85 -1.53 19.07
C THR A 53 -18.15 -2.83 19.77
N ASP A 54 -18.97 -2.79 20.79
CA ASP A 54 -19.47 -3.88 21.62
C ASP A 54 -20.14 -5.06 20.84
N ALA A 55 -19.77 -5.31 19.58
CA ALA A 55 -20.21 -6.43 18.78
C ALA A 55 -19.66 -7.81 19.24
N TYR A 56 -18.79 -7.83 20.26
CA TYR A 56 -18.19 -9.05 20.81
C TYR A 56 -19.07 -9.82 21.80
N GLY A 57 -20.35 -9.54 21.88
CA GLY A 57 -21.27 -10.17 22.84
C GLY A 57 -21.41 -11.70 22.79
N SER A 58 -20.76 -12.41 21.84
CA SER A 58 -20.84 -13.88 21.77
C SER A 58 -19.50 -14.60 21.77
N CYS A 59 -18.38 -13.90 21.70
CA CYS A 59 -17.05 -14.49 21.56
C CYS A 59 -16.18 -14.32 22.82
N GLY A 60 -16.66 -14.64 23.98
CA GLY A 60 -15.90 -14.63 25.24
C GLY A 60 -15.06 -13.36 25.47
N THR A 61 -15.28 -12.68 26.55
CA THR A 61 -14.62 -11.42 26.92
C THR A 61 -13.11 -11.53 26.81
N CYS A 62 -12.50 -10.93 25.76
CA CYS A 62 -11.12 -10.52 25.82
C CYS A 62 -11.02 -9.44 26.89
N ALA A 63 -10.36 -9.72 28.00
CA ALA A 63 -10.17 -8.73 29.05
C ALA A 63 -9.38 -7.55 28.48
N ASP A 64 -9.94 -6.35 28.54
CA ASP A 64 -9.28 -5.10 28.21
C ASP A 64 -8.10 -4.83 29.16
N TYR A 65 -6.95 -5.44 28.87
CA TYR A 65 -5.75 -5.23 29.65
C TYR A 65 -4.90 -4.04 29.19
N CYS A 66 -5.19 -3.49 28.01
CA CYS A 66 -4.50 -2.33 27.47
C CYS A 66 -5.46 -1.17 27.39
N GLY A 67 -5.55 -0.38 28.44
CA GLY A 67 -6.21 0.91 28.38
C GLY A 67 -5.45 1.84 27.43
N HIS A 68 -5.85 1.89 26.15
CA HIS A 68 -5.37 2.92 25.24
C HIS A 68 -5.97 4.25 25.70
N GLY A 69 -5.10 5.17 26.15
CA GLY A 69 -5.51 6.55 26.42
C GLY A 69 -5.81 7.30 25.12
N VAL A 70 -6.28 8.51 25.23
CA VAL A 70 -6.41 9.42 24.07
C VAL A 70 -5.03 9.54 23.40
N PRO A 71 -4.92 9.39 22.06
CA PRO A 71 -3.66 9.56 21.35
C PRO A 71 -3.05 10.93 21.66
N TRP A 72 -1.77 10.96 21.95
CA TRP A 72 -1.04 12.21 22.03
C TRP A 72 -0.83 12.78 20.63
N THR A 73 -1.09 14.07 20.46
CA THR A 73 -0.88 14.82 19.23
C THR A 73 0.08 15.97 19.47
N LEU A 74 0.98 16.21 18.52
CA LEU A 74 1.97 17.28 18.62
C LEU A 74 1.30 18.66 18.60
N PHE A 75 0.24 18.80 17.82
CA PHE A 75 -0.58 20.00 17.73
C PHE A 75 -2.03 19.63 17.97
N GLY A 76 -2.70 20.31 18.90
CA GLY A 76 -4.13 20.14 19.11
C GLY A 76 -4.94 20.62 17.91
N GLU A 77 -6.16 20.12 17.78
CA GLU A 77 -7.12 20.64 16.80
C GLU A 77 -7.32 22.14 16.96
N ASN A 78 -7.33 22.85 15.85
CA ASN A 78 -7.62 24.28 15.84
C ASN A 78 -9.06 24.56 15.38
N CYS A 79 -9.55 25.77 15.65
CA CYS A 79 -10.92 26.17 15.30
C CYS A 79 -11.20 26.26 13.78
N TYR A 80 -10.21 26.00 12.94
CA TYR A 80 -10.33 26.00 11.47
C TYR A 80 -10.38 24.57 10.89
N GLY A 81 -10.39 23.52 11.73
CA GLY A 81 -10.37 22.13 11.31
C GLY A 81 -9.05 21.67 10.69
N MET A 82 -7.97 22.44 10.88
CA MET A 82 -6.64 22.05 10.39
C MET A 82 -5.99 21.07 11.36
N LYS A 83 -5.56 19.94 10.83
CA LYS A 83 -4.79 18.91 11.52
C LYS A 83 -3.33 18.97 11.08
N ILE A 84 -2.39 18.84 11.99
CA ILE A 84 -0.95 18.66 11.72
C ILE A 84 -0.53 17.45 12.52
N GLY A 85 0.00 16.45 11.85
CA GLY A 85 0.42 15.21 12.47
C GLY A 85 1.54 14.54 11.67
N GLY A 86 1.93 13.37 12.15
CA GLY A 86 2.98 12.62 11.50
C GLY A 86 3.33 11.35 12.25
N TRP A 87 4.40 10.71 11.79
CA TRP A 87 4.97 9.55 12.46
C TRP A 87 6.46 9.42 12.16
N ILE A 88 7.11 8.64 13.00
CA ILE A 88 8.44 8.12 12.74
C ILE A 88 8.34 6.60 12.75
N SER A 89 8.76 5.96 11.67
CA SER A 89 8.97 4.51 11.58
C SER A 89 10.45 4.24 11.46
N ALA A 90 10.96 3.35 12.30
CA ALA A 90 12.34 2.89 12.26
C ALA A 90 12.40 1.40 12.58
N GLY A 91 13.26 0.67 11.88
CA GLY A 91 13.30 -0.77 12.03
C GLY A 91 14.63 -1.40 11.65
N TYR A 92 14.58 -2.71 11.56
CA TYR A 92 15.66 -3.56 11.11
C TYR A 92 15.08 -4.67 10.24
N TYR A 93 15.64 -4.84 9.05
CA TYR A 93 15.24 -5.93 8.15
C TYR A 93 16.47 -6.67 7.65
N GLY A 94 16.48 -7.98 7.83
CA GLY A 94 17.62 -8.80 7.49
C GLY A 94 17.22 -10.04 6.70
N ASN A 95 18.23 -10.71 6.15
CA ASN A 95 18.08 -11.96 5.42
C ASN A 95 18.96 -13.08 6.01
N PHE A 96 18.51 -14.32 5.90
CA PHE A 96 19.27 -15.49 6.37
C PHE A 96 20.36 -15.94 5.39
N ARG A 97 20.50 -15.30 4.23
CA ARG A 97 21.59 -15.57 3.27
C ARG A 97 22.91 -14.90 3.68
N GLY A 98 22.84 -13.96 4.64
CA GLY A 98 24.01 -13.27 5.16
C GLY A 98 24.58 -12.21 4.20
N VAL A 99 23.79 -11.81 3.20
CA VAL A 99 24.17 -10.70 2.31
C VAL A 99 23.97 -9.39 3.07
N ASP A 100 25.05 -8.64 3.24
CA ASP A 100 25.12 -7.42 4.03
C ASP A 100 25.53 -6.25 3.11
N THR A 101 24.61 -5.84 2.25
CA THR A 101 24.80 -4.74 1.31
C THR A 101 23.59 -3.82 1.30
N ASN A 102 23.75 -2.67 0.65
CA ASN A 102 22.67 -1.70 0.53
C ASN A 102 21.45 -2.19 -0.26
N ASN A 103 21.59 -3.28 -1.00
CA ASN A 103 20.49 -3.94 -1.72
C ASN A 103 20.45 -5.45 -1.43
N GLY A 104 21.00 -5.88 -0.31
CA GLY A 104 21.11 -7.31 0.04
C GLY A 104 19.78 -8.01 0.27
N ASN A 105 18.72 -7.26 0.53
CA ASN A 105 17.35 -7.76 0.63
C ASN A 105 16.57 -7.65 -0.70
N GLY A 106 17.17 -7.13 -1.77
CA GLY A 106 16.49 -7.07 -3.07
C GLY A 106 15.97 -8.44 -3.51
N PRO A 107 14.81 -8.50 -4.14
CA PRO A 107 13.95 -7.45 -4.64
C PRO A 107 12.81 -7.01 -3.69
N VAL A 108 13.00 -7.10 -2.37
CA VAL A 108 12.01 -6.58 -1.41
C VAL A 108 12.17 -5.06 -1.31
N ALA A 109 11.48 -4.32 -2.18
CA ALA A 109 11.48 -2.85 -2.18
C ALA A 109 11.00 -2.28 -0.85
N PHE A 110 11.39 -1.05 -0.52
CA PHE A 110 11.26 -0.41 0.79
C PHE A 110 12.10 -1.08 1.90
N ARG A 111 12.47 -2.35 1.77
CA ARG A 111 13.27 -3.12 2.75
C ARG A 111 14.56 -3.66 2.11
N ASN A 112 15.05 -3.01 1.06
CA ASN A 112 16.23 -3.41 0.30
C ASN A 112 17.53 -3.35 1.11
N ILE A 113 17.68 -2.41 2.05
CA ILE A 113 18.86 -2.31 2.92
C ILE A 113 18.87 -3.48 3.90
N SER A 114 19.91 -4.33 3.82
CA SER A 114 19.99 -5.54 4.61
C SER A 114 20.78 -5.36 5.90
N ASN A 115 20.36 -6.07 6.93
CA ASN A 115 21.08 -6.27 8.19
C ASN A 115 21.52 -4.99 8.91
N ALA A 116 20.83 -3.89 8.66
CA ALA A 116 21.09 -2.58 9.27
C ALA A 116 19.82 -1.95 9.85
N PRO A 117 19.92 -1.22 10.94
CA PRO A 117 18.81 -0.39 11.40
C PRO A 117 18.61 0.81 10.46
N THR A 118 17.37 1.10 10.13
CA THR A 118 16.99 2.21 9.25
C THR A 118 15.93 3.08 9.93
N VAL A 119 15.93 4.38 9.58
CA VAL A 119 14.76 5.24 9.73
C VAL A 119 14.01 5.16 8.39
N ASP A 120 12.89 4.48 8.39
CA ASP A 120 12.17 4.21 7.16
C ASP A 120 11.34 5.41 6.74
N GLN A 121 10.57 5.96 7.68
CA GLN A 121 9.70 7.11 7.45
C GLN A 121 9.79 8.10 8.60
N ALA A 122 10.26 9.31 8.33
CA ALA A 122 9.99 10.50 9.12
C ALA A 122 8.95 11.31 8.33
N TRP A 123 7.70 11.22 8.75
CA TRP A 123 6.55 11.75 8.01
C TRP A 123 5.89 12.90 8.75
N LEU A 124 5.58 13.96 8.01
CA LEU A 124 4.81 15.09 8.49
C LEU A 124 3.68 15.39 7.48
N PHE A 125 2.49 15.66 7.97
CA PHE A 125 1.39 16.12 7.13
C PHE A 125 0.69 17.32 7.74
N VAL A 126 0.06 18.12 6.87
CA VAL A 126 -0.93 19.12 7.21
C VAL A 126 -2.16 18.88 6.36
N GLU A 127 -3.32 18.90 7.00
CA GLU A 127 -4.58 18.60 6.32
C GLU A 127 -5.73 19.44 6.88
N ARG A 128 -6.70 19.72 6.02
CA ARG A 128 -8.04 20.16 6.35
C ARG A 128 -9.01 19.42 5.45
N GLU A 129 -9.87 18.64 6.03
CA GLU A 129 -10.94 17.96 5.30
C GLU A 129 -12.02 18.95 4.87
N ALA A 130 -12.61 18.71 3.69
CA ALA A 130 -13.75 19.47 3.22
C ALA A 130 -15.03 18.87 3.83
N ASP A 131 -15.88 19.72 4.43
CA ASP A 131 -17.11 19.32 5.11
C ASP A 131 -18.33 19.75 4.29
N ALA A 132 -18.80 18.86 3.40
CA ALA A 132 -20.01 19.09 2.61
C ALA A 132 -21.31 18.80 3.38
N GLU A 133 -21.25 18.16 4.53
CA GLU A 133 -22.42 17.89 5.37
C GLU A 133 -22.86 19.16 6.11
N THR A 134 -21.91 19.90 6.65
CA THR A 134 -22.16 21.16 7.35
C THR A 134 -22.34 22.33 6.38
N TYR A 135 -21.59 22.32 5.25
CA TYR A 135 -21.58 23.41 4.27
C TYR A 135 -22.05 22.91 2.90
N CYS A 136 -22.88 23.69 2.20
CA CYS A 136 -23.31 23.34 0.83
C CYS A 136 -22.14 23.19 -0.15
N PHE A 137 -21.00 23.82 0.14
CA PHE A 137 -19.74 23.74 -0.58
C PHE A 137 -18.62 24.04 0.41
N ASP A 138 -17.59 23.19 0.42
CA ASP A 138 -16.39 23.43 1.21
C ASP A 138 -15.12 23.01 0.46
N LEU A 139 -13.98 23.57 0.90
CA LEU A 139 -12.65 23.29 0.37
C LEU A 139 -11.78 22.64 1.43
N GLY A 140 -11.09 21.61 1.05
CA GLY A 140 -10.06 20.95 1.87
C GLY A 140 -8.70 21.00 1.18
N TYR A 141 -7.68 20.54 1.88
CA TYR A 141 -6.33 20.38 1.35
C TYR A 141 -5.53 19.37 2.17
N ARG A 142 -4.51 18.80 1.53
CA ARG A 142 -3.50 17.99 2.20
C ARG A 142 -2.14 18.19 1.58
N ALA A 143 -1.10 18.22 2.42
CA ALA A 143 0.31 18.20 2.02
C ALA A 143 1.07 17.27 2.95
N ASP A 144 1.81 16.32 2.36
CA ASP A 144 2.61 15.33 3.05
C ASP A 144 4.08 15.49 2.68
N PHE A 145 4.95 15.34 3.65
CA PHE A 145 6.38 15.26 3.47
C PHE A 145 6.92 14.00 4.14
N LEU A 146 7.70 13.24 3.40
CA LEU A 146 8.41 12.04 3.84
C LEU A 146 9.91 12.28 3.70
N TRP A 147 10.67 11.85 4.69
CA TRP A 147 12.11 11.63 4.60
C TRP A 147 12.46 10.30 5.27
N GLY A 148 13.31 9.50 4.61
CA GLY A 148 13.74 8.21 5.15
C GLY A 148 14.22 7.26 4.06
N ALA A 149 14.44 6.00 4.45
CA ALA A 149 14.81 4.93 3.51
C ALA A 149 13.69 4.63 2.49
N ASP A 150 12.43 4.90 2.84
CA ASP A 150 11.29 4.74 1.95
C ASP A 150 11.10 5.93 0.99
N GLY A 151 11.86 7.01 1.19
CA GLY A 151 11.79 8.20 0.35
C GLY A 151 12.09 7.94 -1.12
N PRO A 152 13.25 7.32 -1.47
CA PRO A 152 13.60 7.02 -2.86
C PRO A 152 12.55 6.19 -3.59
N ASP A 153 11.96 5.18 -2.94
CA ASP A 153 10.93 4.33 -3.53
C ASP A 153 9.58 5.06 -3.71
N THR A 154 9.33 6.11 -2.92
CA THR A 154 8.09 6.90 -2.96
C THR A 154 8.15 8.10 -3.90
N GLN A 155 9.34 8.47 -4.37
CA GLN A 155 9.54 9.64 -5.24
C GLN A 155 8.77 9.54 -6.55
N ALA A 156 8.35 10.71 -7.04
CA ALA A 156 7.72 10.78 -8.34
C ALA A 156 8.69 10.53 -9.48
N PHE A 157 8.20 9.90 -10.52
CA PHE A 157 8.86 9.95 -11.82
C PHE A 157 8.71 11.37 -12.40
N GLY A 158 9.79 11.92 -12.91
CA GLY A 158 9.81 13.26 -13.49
C GLY A 158 10.96 13.45 -14.45
N TYR A 159 11.30 14.70 -14.73
CA TYR A 159 12.28 15.12 -15.71
C TYR A 159 13.74 14.86 -15.24
N GLY A 160 14.23 13.65 -15.52
CA GLY A 160 15.64 13.27 -15.26
C GLY A 160 15.96 13.00 -13.78
N ASN A 161 16.99 12.21 -13.53
CA ASN A 161 17.38 11.81 -12.17
C ASN A 161 17.81 12.97 -11.24
N ARG A 162 18.07 14.14 -11.78
CA ARG A 162 18.52 15.32 -11.00
C ARG A 162 17.46 16.41 -10.85
N HIS A 163 16.29 16.25 -11.46
CA HIS A 163 15.27 17.29 -11.55
C HIS A 163 13.86 16.82 -11.14
N ARG A 164 13.77 15.72 -10.39
CA ARG A 164 12.53 15.36 -9.73
C ARG A 164 12.15 16.47 -8.75
N TRP A 165 10.91 16.83 -8.71
CA TRP A 165 10.48 17.98 -7.90
C TRP A 165 10.58 17.72 -6.39
N ASP A 166 10.60 16.45 -5.92
CA ASP A 166 10.55 16.04 -4.52
C ASP A 166 11.83 15.40 -3.97
N ASN A 167 12.90 15.22 -4.76
CA ASN A 167 14.14 14.57 -4.34
C ASN A 167 15.28 15.54 -3.88
N ARG A 168 14.91 16.69 -3.39
CA ARG A 168 15.90 17.77 -3.08
C ARG A 168 16.78 17.50 -1.87
N TRP A 169 16.36 16.61 -0.99
CA TRP A 169 17.06 16.27 0.24
C TRP A 169 17.47 14.81 0.29
N ASP A 170 17.79 14.24 -0.85
CA ASP A 170 18.36 12.91 -0.91
C ASP A 170 19.78 12.94 -0.32
N SER A 171 20.08 11.95 0.47
CA SER A 171 21.36 11.82 1.16
C SER A 171 21.98 10.47 0.92
N ALA A 172 23.32 10.44 0.88
CA ALA A 172 24.14 9.26 0.75
C ALA A 172 23.81 8.44 -0.52
N VAL A 173 24.51 8.78 -1.57
CA VAL A 173 24.59 7.91 -2.77
C VAL A 173 25.68 6.87 -2.48
N THR A 174 25.36 5.60 -2.63
CA THR A 174 26.36 4.51 -2.57
C THR A 174 27.39 4.63 -3.67
N ASP A 175 28.51 3.88 -3.58
CA ASP A 175 29.48 3.78 -4.66
C ASP A 175 28.86 3.25 -5.97
N ALA A 176 27.73 2.55 -5.88
CA ALA A 176 26.91 2.08 -7.02
C ALA A 176 25.94 3.15 -7.55
N GLY A 177 25.81 4.28 -6.90
CA GLY A 177 24.90 5.37 -7.29
C GLY A 177 23.48 5.23 -6.74
N GLU A 178 23.23 4.31 -5.80
CA GLU A 178 21.93 4.10 -5.15
C GLU A 178 21.72 5.12 -4.02
N GLU A 179 20.56 5.71 -3.97
CA GLU A 179 20.14 6.62 -2.90
C GLU A 179 19.59 5.82 -1.73
N LEU A 180 20.20 5.90 -0.55
CA LEU A 180 19.78 5.16 0.65
C LEU A 180 18.66 5.85 1.41
N TYR A 181 18.69 7.17 1.45
CA TYR A 181 17.73 8.01 2.14
C TYR A 181 17.32 9.14 1.22
N GLY A 182 16.04 9.38 1.10
CA GLY A 182 15.52 10.42 0.25
C GLY A 182 14.32 11.12 0.84
N SER A 183 13.95 12.22 0.19
CA SER A 183 12.69 12.92 0.48
C SER A 183 11.66 12.63 -0.60
N ALA A 184 10.38 12.62 -0.21
CA ALA A 184 9.26 12.57 -1.14
C ALA A 184 8.15 13.51 -0.67
N ILE A 185 7.33 13.97 -1.63
CA ILE A 185 6.08 14.71 -1.37
C ILE A 185 4.94 13.89 -2.01
N PRO A 186 4.51 12.80 -1.35
CA PRO A 186 3.56 11.86 -1.93
C PRO A 186 2.16 12.44 -2.10
N GLN A 187 1.80 13.43 -1.29
CA GLN A 187 0.51 14.10 -1.39
C GLN A 187 0.68 15.63 -1.35
N LEU A 188 0.08 16.29 -2.31
CA LEU A 188 -0.08 17.76 -2.37
C LEU A 188 -1.31 18.05 -3.22
N TYR A 189 -2.48 18.20 -2.58
CA TYR A 189 -3.73 18.39 -3.27
C TYR A 189 -4.68 19.31 -2.52
N MET A 190 -5.68 19.79 -3.27
CA MET A 190 -6.87 20.43 -2.76
C MET A 190 -8.08 19.54 -3.02
N THR A 191 -9.10 19.64 -2.16
CA THR A 191 -10.40 19.03 -2.36
C THR A 191 -11.48 20.09 -2.45
N ALA A 192 -12.51 19.80 -3.24
CA ALA A 192 -13.75 20.57 -3.28
C ALA A 192 -14.92 19.61 -3.09
N ALA A 193 -15.71 19.82 -2.04
CA ALA A 193 -16.84 18.97 -1.69
C ALA A 193 -18.17 19.73 -1.77
N TRP A 194 -19.20 19.09 -2.33
CA TRP A 194 -20.57 19.60 -2.38
C TRP A 194 -21.58 18.46 -2.55
N GLY A 195 -22.59 18.41 -1.71
CA GLY A 195 -23.55 17.30 -1.69
C GLY A 195 -22.80 15.97 -1.55
N ASP A 196 -23.03 15.05 -2.49
CA ASP A 196 -22.42 13.73 -2.51
C ASP A 196 -21.10 13.67 -3.32
N TRP A 197 -20.61 14.80 -3.77
CA TRP A 197 -19.40 14.91 -4.58
C TRP A 197 -18.20 15.38 -3.76
N ASN A 198 -17.05 14.73 -3.98
CA ASN A 198 -15.74 15.19 -3.56
C ASN A 198 -14.78 15.15 -4.77
N VAL A 199 -14.12 16.26 -5.08
CA VAL A 199 -13.17 16.35 -6.19
C VAL A 199 -11.80 16.72 -5.66
N LYS A 200 -10.84 15.85 -5.90
CA LYS A 200 -9.44 15.99 -5.51
C LYS A 200 -8.63 16.51 -6.70
N LEU A 201 -7.81 17.55 -6.50
CA LEU A 201 -6.98 18.18 -7.52
C LEU A 201 -5.55 18.31 -7.01
N GLY A 202 -4.60 17.67 -7.65
CA GLY A 202 -3.19 17.71 -7.28
C GLY A 202 -2.54 16.33 -7.31
N ARG A 203 -1.54 16.10 -6.44
CA ARG A 203 -0.90 14.81 -6.26
C ARG A 203 -1.48 14.11 -5.05
N PHE A 204 -1.88 12.88 -5.21
CA PHE A 204 -2.57 12.08 -4.21
C PHE A 204 -2.22 10.59 -4.33
N PHE A 205 -2.40 9.82 -3.26
CA PHE A 205 -2.26 8.36 -3.32
C PHE A 205 -3.29 7.74 -4.25
N THR A 206 -2.87 6.62 -4.84
CA THR A 206 -3.75 5.79 -5.67
C THR A 206 -4.97 5.31 -4.89
N ILE A 207 -6.03 4.98 -5.63
CA ILE A 207 -7.20 4.24 -5.11
C ILE A 207 -7.09 2.74 -5.41
N MET A 208 -5.94 2.27 -5.91
CA MET A 208 -5.71 0.89 -6.34
C MET A 208 -4.97 0.11 -5.25
N GLY A 209 -5.24 -1.19 -5.17
CA GLY A 209 -4.55 -2.07 -4.24
C GLY A 209 -5.08 -2.06 -2.80
N TYR A 210 -4.45 -2.85 -1.95
CA TYR A 210 -4.79 -2.96 -0.52
C TYR A 210 -3.72 -2.34 0.38
N GLU A 211 -2.44 -2.61 0.12
CA GLU A 211 -1.35 -2.02 0.90
C GLU A 211 -1.07 -0.58 0.44
N THR A 212 -0.53 0.23 1.34
CA THR A 212 -0.27 1.65 1.11
C THR A 212 1.17 2.01 1.48
N VAL A 213 1.66 3.19 1.04
CA VAL A 213 3.00 3.67 1.40
C VAL A 213 3.11 4.06 2.89
N PRO A 214 2.14 4.74 3.53
CA PRO A 214 2.19 5.10 4.94
C PRO A 214 2.31 3.89 5.87
N ALA A 215 3.42 3.78 6.61
CA ALA A 215 3.69 2.66 7.50
C ALA A 215 2.58 2.34 8.52
N PRO A 216 1.92 3.32 9.17
CA PRO A 216 0.86 3.03 10.14
C PRO A 216 -0.38 2.35 9.57
N GLN A 217 -0.59 2.42 8.24
CA GLN A 217 -1.76 1.86 7.56
C GLN A 217 -1.57 0.40 7.13
N ASN A 218 -0.36 -0.16 7.27
CA ASN A 218 -0.05 -1.52 6.88
C ASN A 218 0.14 -2.42 8.08
N PHE A 219 -0.34 -3.65 7.97
CA PHE A 219 -0.16 -4.66 9.02
C PHE A 219 1.29 -5.17 9.08
N PHE A 220 1.90 -5.44 7.93
CA PHE A 220 3.26 -5.96 7.81
C PHE A 220 4.29 -4.85 7.68
N TYR A 221 5.52 -5.14 8.10
CA TYR A 221 6.65 -4.24 7.91
C TYR A 221 7.12 -4.21 6.45
N SER A 222 7.15 -5.37 5.78
CA SER A 222 7.42 -5.45 4.35
C SER A 222 6.15 -5.33 3.52
N HIS A 223 6.29 -4.89 2.27
CA HIS A 223 5.20 -4.83 1.31
C HIS A 223 5.17 -6.05 0.38
N ALA A 224 4.00 -6.33 -0.17
CA ALA A 224 3.77 -7.32 -1.20
C ALA A 224 4.49 -6.94 -2.51
N TYR A 225 4.89 -7.92 -3.33
CA TYR A 225 5.36 -7.65 -4.70
C TYR A 225 4.30 -6.95 -5.52
N THR A 226 3.04 -7.31 -5.33
CA THR A 226 1.90 -6.69 -6.01
C THR A 226 1.88 -5.18 -5.74
N MET A 227 2.00 -4.76 -4.48
CA MET A 227 2.08 -3.34 -4.12
C MET A 227 3.35 -2.70 -4.70
N ASN A 228 4.53 -3.33 -4.52
CA ASN A 228 5.80 -2.74 -4.91
C ASN A 228 5.97 -2.58 -6.42
N TYR A 229 5.43 -3.52 -7.19
CA TYR A 229 5.74 -3.65 -8.60
C TYR A 229 4.52 -3.69 -9.53
N GLY A 230 3.36 -4.06 -8.99
CA GLY A 230 2.13 -4.21 -9.77
C GLY A 230 1.29 -2.95 -9.84
N GLU A 231 1.44 -2.02 -8.89
CA GLU A 231 0.54 -0.88 -8.68
C GLU A 231 1.25 0.47 -8.74
N PRO A 232 0.53 1.56 -9.10
CA PRO A 232 0.99 2.92 -8.83
C PRO A 232 0.89 3.24 -7.33
N PHE A 233 1.79 4.07 -6.82
CA PHE A 233 1.65 4.61 -5.46
C PHE A 233 0.86 5.92 -5.46
N THR A 234 1.09 6.74 -6.47
CA THR A 234 0.57 8.10 -6.54
C THR A 234 0.11 8.47 -7.95
N HIS A 235 -0.78 9.45 -8.01
CA HIS A 235 -1.21 10.09 -9.23
C HIS A 235 -1.19 11.60 -9.09
N THR A 236 -0.96 12.31 -10.18
CA THR A 236 -1.13 13.77 -10.25
C THR A 236 -2.19 14.10 -11.29
N GLY A 237 -3.25 14.79 -10.87
CA GLY A 237 -4.38 15.09 -11.76
C GLY A 237 -5.63 15.50 -11.02
N ALA A 238 -6.78 15.10 -11.55
CA ALA A 238 -8.09 15.32 -10.98
C ALA A 238 -8.81 13.98 -10.78
N LEU A 239 -9.36 13.75 -9.60
CA LEU A 239 -10.17 12.58 -9.27
C LEU A 239 -11.46 13.04 -8.59
N ALA A 240 -12.60 12.70 -9.20
CA ALA A 240 -13.91 12.89 -8.60
C ALA A 240 -14.37 11.61 -7.91
N GLU A 241 -14.97 11.78 -6.76
CA GLU A 241 -15.64 10.73 -5.98
C GLU A 241 -17.11 11.10 -5.82
N TYR A 242 -18.00 10.12 -5.97
CA TYR A 242 -19.43 10.26 -5.80
C TYR A 242 -20.00 9.19 -4.85
N ASN A 243 -20.66 9.65 -3.79
CA ASN A 243 -21.21 8.83 -2.71
C ASN A 243 -22.76 8.87 -2.63
N GLY A 244 -23.43 9.38 -3.65
CA GLY A 244 -24.91 9.57 -3.63
C GLY A 244 -25.72 8.29 -3.89
N PHE A 245 -25.10 7.15 -4.07
CA PHE A 245 -25.78 5.85 -4.14
C PHE A 245 -25.66 5.07 -2.83
N ASP A 246 -26.71 4.37 -2.47
CA ASP A 246 -26.67 3.51 -1.29
C ASP A 246 -25.56 2.45 -1.43
N ARG A 247 -24.70 2.33 -0.39
CA ARG A 247 -23.63 1.34 -0.29
C ARG A 247 -22.61 1.38 -1.44
N THR A 248 -22.53 2.50 -2.17
CA THR A 248 -21.71 2.56 -3.39
C THR A 248 -20.92 3.85 -3.45
N THR A 249 -19.61 3.73 -3.61
CA THR A 249 -18.72 4.84 -3.97
C THR A 249 -18.22 4.64 -5.41
N ILE A 250 -18.24 5.70 -6.21
CA ILE A 250 -17.74 5.69 -7.58
C ILE A 250 -16.65 6.74 -7.74
N TRP A 251 -15.54 6.36 -8.39
CA TRP A 251 -14.46 7.28 -8.74
C TRP A 251 -14.30 7.39 -10.24
N GLY A 252 -13.93 8.59 -10.69
CA GLY A 252 -13.55 8.84 -12.08
C GLY A 252 -12.70 10.08 -12.21
N GLY A 253 -11.59 9.97 -12.92
CA GLY A 253 -10.64 11.04 -13.03
C GLY A 253 -9.68 10.91 -14.19
N TYR A 254 -8.85 11.93 -14.33
CA TYR A 254 -7.78 11.98 -15.31
C TYR A 254 -6.49 12.41 -14.63
N THR A 255 -5.42 11.65 -14.88
CA THR A 255 -4.12 11.85 -14.26
C THR A 255 -3.00 11.93 -15.30
N ASN A 256 -1.86 12.47 -14.92
CA ASN A 256 -0.68 12.62 -15.79
C ASN A 256 0.12 11.31 -15.96
N GLY A 257 -0.49 10.15 -15.68
CA GLY A 257 0.16 8.86 -15.70
C GLY A 257 0.45 8.32 -14.31
N TRP A 258 1.24 7.26 -14.27
CA TRP A 258 1.57 6.48 -13.10
C TRP A 258 2.79 7.08 -12.37
N ASP A 259 2.68 7.35 -11.06
CA ASP A 259 3.73 7.89 -10.19
C ASP A 259 4.43 9.15 -10.72
N THR A 260 3.70 9.99 -11.47
CA THR A 260 4.22 11.22 -12.02
C THR A 260 3.93 12.41 -11.11
N ALA A 261 4.76 13.45 -11.19
CA ALA A 261 4.54 14.71 -10.50
C ALA A 261 4.00 15.80 -11.45
N PHE A 262 4.02 17.03 -10.96
CA PHE A 262 3.57 18.21 -11.71
C PHE A 262 4.51 18.61 -12.87
N ASP A 263 5.73 18.11 -12.87
CA ASP A 263 6.77 18.39 -13.87
C ASP A 263 6.83 17.36 -15.00
N ASN A 264 5.96 16.35 -14.99
CA ASN A 264 5.80 15.43 -16.12
C ASN A 264 4.83 16.00 -17.15
N TRP A 265 5.32 16.87 -17.98
CA TRP A 265 4.53 17.57 -19.02
C TRP A 265 4.59 16.88 -20.40
N GLU A 266 5.39 15.84 -20.58
CA GLU A 266 5.49 15.05 -21.81
C GLU A 266 4.54 13.83 -21.81
N GLY A 267 3.82 13.59 -20.73
CA GLY A 267 2.84 12.53 -20.63
C GLY A 267 1.50 12.92 -21.27
N GLN A 268 0.79 11.95 -21.80
CA GLN A 268 -0.55 12.15 -22.33
C GLN A 268 -1.63 11.90 -21.29
N GLY A 269 -1.32 11.02 -20.31
CA GLY A 269 -2.14 10.79 -19.14
C GLY A 269 -3.08 9.60 -19.24
N THR A 270 -3.64 9.26 -18.10
CA THR A 270 -4.43 8.07 -17.89
C THR A 270 -5.79 8.39 -17.28
N PHE A 271 -6.77 7.59 -17.61
CA PHE A 271 -8.00 7.48 -16.82
C PHE A 271 -7.72 6.73 -15.53
N LEU A 272 -8.15 7.25 -14.40
CA LEU A 272 -8.19 6.57 -13.11
C LEU A 272 -9.63 6.53 -12.64
N GLY A 273 -10.14 5.36 -12.28
CA GLY A 273 -11.51 5.23 -11.80
C GLY A 273 -11.80 3.90 -11.15
N GLY A 274 -13.00 3.75 -10.63
CA GLY A 274 -13.40 2.53 -9.95
C GLY A 274 -14.75 2.63 -9.29
N ILE A 275 -15.11 1.54 -8.65
CA ILE A 275 -16.33 1.37 -7.87
C ILE A 275 -16.03 0.55 -6.62
N SER A 276 -16.53 0.99 -5.49
CA SER A 276 -16.60 0.21 -4.25
C SER A 276 -18.07 -0.05 -3.92
N TYR A 277 -18.37 -1.27 -3.54
CA TYR A 277 -19.72 -1.69 -3.18
C TYR A 277 -19.72 -2.57 -1.94
N ASP A 278 -20.52 -2.18 -0.96
CA ASP A 278 -20.74 -2.98 0.24
C ASP A 278 -21.74 -4.10 -0.05
N LEU A 279 -21.20 -5.27 -0.37
CA LEU A 279 -22.01 -6.48 -0.64
C LEU A 279 -22.88 -6.86 0.56
N THR A 280 -22.34 -6.71 1.75
CA THR A 280 -23.00 -6.89 3.04
C THR A 280 -22.44 -5.87 4.04
N ASP A 281 -23.00 -5.78 5.24
CA ASP A 281 -22.47 -4.94 6.32
C ASP A 281 -21.07 -5.38 6.83
N ARG A 282 -20.54 -6.49 6.28
CA ARG A 282 -19.23 -7.06 6.64
C ARG A 282 -18.33 -7.34 5.43
N THR A 283 -18.80 -7.05 4.23
CA THR A 283 -18.06 -7.41 3.01
C THR A 283 -18.13 -6.27 2.03
N THR A 284 -16.98 -5.72 1.68
CA THR A 284 -16.83 -4.69 0.65
C THR A 284 -16.03 -5.25 -0.51
N ALA A 285 -16.45 -4.97 -1.72
CA ALA A 285 -15.74 -5.27 -2.95
C ALA A 285 -15.41 -3.96 -3.67
N THR A 286 -14.14 -3.76 -3.97
CA THR A 286 -13.64 -2.58 -4.68
C THR A 286 -12.95 -3.02 -5.96
N TRP A 287 -13.34 -2.44 -7.09
CA TRP A 287 -12.67 -2.63 -8.37
C TRP A 287 -12.23 -1.28 -8.91
N THR A 288 -10.96 -1.20 -9.27
CA THR A 288 -10.33 0.03 -9.77
C THR A 288 -9.59 -0.24 -11.06
N VAL A 289 -9.44 0.78 -11.89
CA VAL A 289 -8.75 0.72 -13.17
C VAL A 289 -7.93 1.98 -13.40
N ASN A 290 -6.73 1.79 -13.95
CA ASN A 290 -5.91 2.84 -14.52
C ASN A 290 -5.56 2.46 -15.97
N ALA A 291 -5.86 3.33 -16.92
CA ALA A 291 -5.67 3.03 -18.35
C ALA A 291 -5.35 4.30 -19.17
N GLY A 292 -4.42 4.19 -20.10
CA GLY A 292 -4.03 5.26 -21.01
C GLY A 292 -2.53 5.32 -21.26
N ASP A 293 -2.05 6.44 -21.76
CA ASP A 293 -0.62 6.65 -22.00
C ASP A 293 0.11 6.87 -20.67
N TRP A 294 1.07 5.99 -20.34
CA TRP A 294 1.89 6.09 -19.12
C TRP A 294 2.81 7.30 -19.13
N GLY A 295 3.08 7.83 -20.31
CA GLY A 295 3.88 9.00 -20.49
C GLY A 295 5.33 8.70 -20.83
N ARG A 296 6.12 9.77 -20.90
CA ARG A 296 7.53 9.72 -21.27
C ARG A 296 8.39 10.15 -20.10
N ILE A 297 9.39 9.35 -19.80
CA ILE A 297 10.35 9.64 -18.74
C ILE A 297 11.66 10.06 -19.40
N ARG A 298 12.23 11.19 -19.02
CA ARG A 298 13.62 11.50 -19.35
C ARG A 298 14.56 10.73 -18.44
N VAL A 299 15.30 9.80 -19.02
CA VAL A 299 16.35 9.06 -18.33
C VAL A 299 17.66 9.84 -18.50
N ALA A 300 18.24 10.27 -17.38
CA ALA A 300 19.58 10.82 -17.19
C ALA A 300 20.24 11.63 -18.32
N ASP A 301 21.09 12.57 -17.94
CA ASP A 301 21.95 13.42 -18.79
C ASP A 301 22.79 12.64 -19.80
N GLY A 302 22.19 12.24 -20.93
CA GLY A 302 22.83 11.59 -22.06
C GLY A 302 22.14 11.96 -23.37
N PRO A 303 22.83 11.92 -24.51
CA PRO A 303 22.27 12.29 -25.80
C PRO A 303 21.25 11.25 -26.27
N GLY A 304 20.00 11.32 -25.82
CA GLY A 304 18.94 10.47 -26.29
C GLY A 304 17.86 10.06 -25.31
N GLY A 305 17.85 10.60 -24.17
CA GLY A 305 17.23 10.10 -22.99
C GLY A 305 15.73 10.33 -22.76
N VAL A 306 14.85 10.17 -23.74
CA VAL A 306 13.42 10.02 -23.47
C VAL A 306 13.06 8.54 -23.62
N VAL A 307 12.59 7.90 -22.56
CA VAL A 307 12.00 6.56 -22.62
C VAL A 307 10.49 6.74 -22.67
N ASP A 308 9.89 6.30 -23.76
CA ASP A 308 8.45 6.16 -23.88
C ASP A 308 8.03 4.94 -23.06
N LYS A 309 7.11 5.12 -22.12
CA LYS A 309 6.57 4.05 -21.28
C LYS A 309 5.41 3.33 -21.95
N GLY A 310 4.97 3.82 -23.11
CA GLY A 310 3.84 3.26 -23.84
C GLY A 310 2.52 3.40 -23.12
N ASP A 311 1.57 2.58 -23.51
CA ASP A 311 0.24 2.52 -22.90
C ASP A 311 0.23 1.59 -21.71
N ILE A 312 -0.54 1.95 -20.68
CA ILE A 312 -0.78 1.16 -19.48
C ILE A 312 -2.26 0.78 -19.41
N TYR A 313 -2.52 -0.45 -19.09
CA TYR A 313 -3.78 -0.92 -18.54
C TYR A 313 -3.51 -1.69 -17.27
N MET A 314 -4.12 -1.27 -16.19
CA MET A 314 -4.08 -1.98 -14.93
C MET A 314 -5.45 -1.97 -14.28
N ASN A 315 -5.83 -3.09 -13.69
CA ASN A 315 -6.97 -3.15 -12.78
C ASN A 315 -6.60 -3.89 -11.50
N SER A 316 -7.21 -3.45 -10.41
CA SER A 316 -7.11 -4.08 -9.10
C SER A 316 -8.51 -4.40 -8.59
N PHE A 317 -8.68 -5.59 -8.06
CA PHE A 317 -9.87 -6.02 -7.36
C PHE A 317 -9.51 -6.39 -5.93
N VAL A 318 -10.14 -5.72 -4.97
CA VAL A 318 -9.95 -5.96 -3.53
C VAL A 318 -11.28 -6.35 -2.92
N LEU A 319 -11.31 -7.45 -2.16
CA LEU A 319 -12.44 -7.84 -1.35
C LEU A 319 -12.01 -7.91 0.11
N THR A 320 -12.68 -7.15 0.96
CA THR A 320 -12.48 -7.18 2.41
C THR A 320 -13.68 -7.84 3.07
N HIS A 321 -13.43 -8.68 4.08
CA HIS A 321 -14.48 -9.40 4.79
C HIS A 321 -14.19 -9.49 6.29
N ASP A 322 -15.08 -8.94 7.10
CA ASP A 322 -15.09 -9.18 8.55
C ASP A 322 -15.77 -10.53 8.85
N ILE A 323 -14.95 -11.53 9.18
CA ILE A 323 -15.42 -12.87 9.55
C ILE A 323 -16.12 -12.83 10.94
N GLY A 324 -15.79 -11.84 11.76
CA GLY A 324 -16.27 -11.71 13.13
C GLY A 324 -15.30 -12.30 14.15
N CYS A 325 -15.57 -12.01 15.44
CA CYS A 325 -14.71 -12.44 16.54
C CYS A 325 -13.25 -11.99 16.38
N GLY A 326 -13.00 -10.80 15.80
CA GLY A 326 -11.66 -10.25 15.54
C GLY A 326 -10.90 -10.95 14.42
N TRP A 327 -11.56 -11.74 13.58
CA TRP A 327 -10.98 -12.25 12.35
C TRP A 327 -11.40 -11.39 11.17
N SER A 328 -10.44 -11.03 10.32
CA SER A 328 -10.70 -10.38 9.04
C SER A 328 -9.88 -11.02 7.92
N TYR A 329 -10.45 -11.01 6.73
CA TYR A 329 -9.85 -11.57 5.53
C TYR A 329 -9.86 -10.53 4.41
N VAL A 330 -8.74 -10.49 3.67
CA VAL A 330 -8.65 -9.67 2.45
C VAL A 330 -8.16 -10.54 1.31
N PHE A 331 -8.80 -10.38 0.18
CA PHE A 331 -8.36 -10.93 -1.11
C PHE A 331 -8.09 -9.78 -2.07
N GLN A 332 -6.97 -9.84 -2.77
CA GLN A 332 -6.63 -8.92 -3.84
C GLN A 332 -6.21 -9.67 -5.09
N HIS A 333 -6.62 -9.18 -6.24
CA HIS A 333 -6.19 -9.63 -7.56
C HIS A 333 -5.89 -8.44 -8.45
N ASP A 334 -4.69 -8.44 -9.04
CA ASP A 334 -4.22 -7.42 -9.94
C ASP A 334 -3.85 -8.00 -11.28
N LEU A 335 -4.08 -7.22 -12.34
CA LEU A 335 -3.65 -7.50 -13.70
C LEU A 335 -3.16 -6.21 -14.33
N GLY A 336 -1.97 -6.24 -14.88
CA GLY A 336 -1.37 -5.12 -15.59
C GLY A 336 -0.79 -5.52 -16.94
N VAL A 337 -0.88 -4.59 -17.88
CA VAL A 337 -0.31 -4.69 -19.23
C VAL A 337 0.32 -3.34 -19.57
N GLN A 338 1.56 -3.37 -20.03
CA GLN A 338 2.23 -2.23 -20.64
C GLN A 338 2.50 -2.55 -22.11
N SER A 339 1.95 -1.75 -23.01
CA SER A 339 2.04 -1.97 -24.46
C SER A 339 2.69 -0.79 -25.20
N ASP A 340 2.89 -0.95 -26.49
CA ASP A 340 3.51 0.06 -27.37
C ASP A 340 4.93 0.48 -26.97
N ILE A 341 5.71 -0.44 -26.40
CA ILE A 341 7.11 -0.24 -26.05
C ILE A 341 8.06 -1.00 -27.00
N ALA A 342 9.29 -0.53 -27.09
CA ALA A 342 10.31 -1.21 -27.87
C ALA A 342 10.68 -2.55 -27.20
N GLY A 343 10.21 -3.68 -27.75
CA GLY A 343 10.48 -5.01 -27.21
C GLY A 343 9.22 -5.89 -27.09
N GLY A 344 8.05 -5.32 -27.20
CA GLY A 344 6.77 -6.01 -27.07
C GLY A 344 5.99 -5.58 -25.83
N ASP A 345 4.89 -6.25 -25.57
CA ASP A 345 4.06 -5.96 -24.42
C ASP A 345 4.63 -6.65 -23.17
N ASN A 346 4.50 -5.99 -22.02
CA ASN A 346 4.83 -6.56 -20.72
C ASN A 346 3.54 -6.86 -19.93
N HIS A 347 3.51 -8.01 -19.28
CA HIS A 347 2.34 -8.49 -18.52
C HIS A 347 2.74 -8.86 -17.11
N TRP A 348 1.86 -8.53 -16.15
CA TRP A 348 2.03 -8.99 -14.78
C TRP A 348 0.67 -9.26 -14.12
N TYR A 349 0.71 -10.14 -13.11
CA TYR A 349 -0.47 -10.56 -12.35
C TYR A 349 -0.10 -10.67 -10.87
N GLY A 350 -1.02 -10.28 -9.98
CA GLY A 350 -0.87 -10.44 -8.55
C GLY A 350 -2.09 -11.10 -7.93
N ILE A 351 -1.87 -12.02 -6.98
CA ILE A 351 -2.90 -12.53 -6.08
C ILE A 351 -2.35 -12.47 -4.67
N ASN A 352 -3.06 -11.74 -3.80
CA ASN A 352 -2.74 -11.63 -2.40
C ASN A 352 -3.91 -12.10 -1.54
N GLN A 353 -3.60 -12.78 -0.46
CA GLN A 353 -4.55 -13.18 0.56
C GLN A 353 -4.01 -12.81 1.92
N TYR A 354 -4.82 -12.15 2.72
CA TYR A 354 -4.49 -11.73 4.08
C TYR A 354 -5.51 -12.33 5.04
N LEU A 355 -5.02 -12.83 6.13
CA LEU A 355 -5.86 -13.26 7.25
C LEU A 355 -5.30 -12.64 8.53
N PHE A 356 -6.12 -11.87 9.21
CA PHE A 356 -5.76 -11.21 10.44
C PHE A 356 -6.60 -11.71 11.59
N LYS A 357 -6.02 -11.68 12.79
CA LYS A 357 -6.69 -11.98 14.04
C LYS A 357 -6.32 -10.94 15.10
N GLU A 358 -7.29 -10.19 15.54
CA GLU A 358 -7.19 -9.41 16.76
C GLU A 358 -7.31 -10.34 17.98
N ILE A 359 -6.27 -10.39 18.78
CA ILE A 359 -6.23 -11.21 19.99
C ILE A 359 -6.84 -10.41 21.16
N ASN A 360 -6.48 -9.15 21.25
CA ASN A 360 -6.99 -8.16 22.20
C ASN A 360 -6.63 -6.75 21.71
N ALA A 361 -6.97 -5.71 22.45
CA ALA A 361 -6.68 -4.33 22.09
C ALA A 361 -5.19 -4.02 21.82
N CYS A 362 -4.25 -4.80 22.41
CA CYS A 362 -2.81 -4.60 22.26
C CYS A 362 -2.17 -5.47 21.20
N TRP A 363 -2.75 -6.61 20.87
CA TRP A 363 -2.10 -7.62 20.05
C TRP A 363 -2.99 -8.10 18.92
N SER A 364 -2.45 -8.06 17.74
CA SER A 364 -3.00 -8.74 16.57
C SER A 364 -1.92 -9.56 15.88
N VAL A 365 -2.32 -10.61 15.18
CA VAL A 365 -1.44 -11.46 14.36
C VAL A 365 -2.00 -11.58 12.97
N GLY A 366 -1.15 -11.80 11.99
CA GLY A 366 -1.58 -11.89 10.59
C GLY A 366 -0.67 -12.74 9.74
N THR A 367 -1.23 -13.19 8.63
CA THR A 367 -0.51 -13.84 7.55
C THR A 367 -0.88 -13.19 6.22
N ARG A 368 0.11 -13.06 5.34
CA ARG A 368 -0.03 -12.67 3.94
C ARG A 368 0.54 -13.79 3.08
N LEU A 369 -0.23 -14.23 2.09
CA LEU A 369 0.21 -15.16 1.06
C LEU A 369 0.09 -14.47 -0.29
N GLU A 370 1.14 -14.52 -1.08
CA GLU A 370 1.25 -13.82 -2.35
C GLU A 370 1.75 -14.74 -3.45
N TRP A 371 1.19 -14.56 -4.63
CA TRP A 371 1.75 -14.94 -5.90
C TRP A 371 1.76 -13.72 -6.82
N PHE A 372 2.94 -13.37 -7.34
CA PHE A 372 3.12 -12.33 -8.33
C PHE A 372 3.85 -12.92 -9.54
N ALA A 373 3.29 -12.78 -10.73
CA ALA A 373 3.88 -13.19 -11.99
C ALA A 373 4.34 -11.96 -12.77
N ASP A 374 5.64 -11.84 -12.99
CA ASP A 374 6.27 -10.90 -13.93
C ASP A 374 6.63 -11.69 -15.18
N GLU A 375 5.74 -11.66 -16.20
CA GLU A 375 5.86 -12.56 -17.34
C GLU A 375 7.08 -12.24 -18.22
N ASP A 376 7.44 -10.97 -18.27
CA ASP A 376 8.45 -10.45 -19.21
C ASP A 376 9.68 -9.87 -18.47
N GLY A 377 9.76 -9.98 -17.14
CA GLY A 377 10.86 -9.46 -16.33
C GLY A 377 10.93 -7.93 -16.28
N ALA A 378 9.83 -7.27 -16.58
CA ALA A 378 9.77 -5.82 -16.67
C ALA A 378 9.53 -5.13 -15.32
N ARG A 379 9.09 -5.88 -14.32
CA ARG A 379 8.64 -5.35 -13.03
C ARG A 379 9.61 -5.65 -11.90
N VAL A 380 9.99 -6.91 -11.70
CA VAL A 380 10.79 -7.34 -10.55
C VAL A 380 12.20 -7.72 -10.96
N ALA A 381 13.21 -6.97 -10.54
CA ALA A 381 14.62 -7.28 -10.68
C ALA A 381 15.10 -7.64 -12.10
N GLY A 382 14.30 -7.38 -13.14
CA GLY A 382 14.64 -7.72 -14.52
C GLY A 382 14.64 -9.22 -14.83
N VAL A 383 13.97 -10.04 -13.99
CA VAL A 383 13.95 -11.50 -14.11
C VAL A 383 12.50 -11.98 -14.25
N ALA A 384 12.18 -12.53 -15.42
CA ALA A 384 10.86 -13.05 -15.73
C ALA A 384 10.56 -14.32 -14.93
N GLY A 385 9.40 -14.37 -14.27
CA GLY A 385 8.99 -15.55 -13.52
C GLY A 385 7.90 -15.33 -12.49
N ASN A 386 7.72 -16.34 -11.66
CA ASN A 386 6.74 -16.32 -10.59
C ASN A 386 7.43 -16.08 -9.24
N TYR A 387 6.95 -15.08 -8.53
CA TYR A 387 7.39 -14.72 -7.19
C TYR A 387 6.32 -15.14 -6.19
N TYR A 388 6.68 -15.95 -5.23
CA TYR A 388 5.80 -16.39 -4.14
C TYR A 388 6.33 -15.84 -2.83
N ALA A 389 5.45 -15.28 -2.02
CA ALA A 389 5.80 -14.81 -0.69
C ALA A 389 4.80 -15.27 0.37
N ALA A 390 5.31 -15.60 1.54
CA ALA A 390 4.50 -15.90 2.72
C ALA A 390 5.06 -15.14 3.92
N SER A 391 4.30 -14.16 4.42
CA SER A 391 4.65 -13.34 5.58
C SER A 391 3.78 -13.72 6.78
N PHE A 392 4.42 -13.75 7.96
CA PHE A 392 3.78 -13.94 9.26
C PHE A 392 4.24 -12.82 10.17
N GLY A 393 3.29 -12.10 10.76
CA GLY A 393 3.59 -10.94 11.58
C GLY A 393 2.67 -10.81 12.78
N ALA A 394 3.09 -9.95 13.70
CA ALA A 394 2.27 -9.52 14.82
C ALA A 394 2.35 -8.00 14.95
N ASN A 395 1.30 -7.38 15.44
CA ASN A 395 1.31 -5.98 15.83
C ASN A 395 1.08 -5.88 17.32
N TRP A 396 2.03 -5.22 18.00
CA TRP A 396 1.93 -4.88 19.39
C TRP A 396 1.73 -3.37 19.55
N LYS A 397 0.59 -3.01 20.12
CA LYS A 397 0.21 -1.61 20.41
C LYS A 397 0.24 -1.39 21.91
N PRO A 398 1.38 -1.02 22.52
CA PRO A 398 1.46 -0.76 23.97
C PRO A 398 0.66 0.47 24.42
N ASN A 399 0.41 1.40 23.52
CA ASN A 399 -0.43 2.59 23.70
C ASN A 399 -0.92 3.08 22.34
N SER A 400 -1.74 4.15 22.34
CA SER A 400 -2.37 4.68 21.14
C SER A 400 -1.41 5.26 20.09
N ASN A 401 -0.18 5.60 20.47
CA ASN A 401 0.80 6.24 19.60
C ASN A 401 1.93 5.31 19.13
N VAL A 402 2.01 4.08 19.64
CA VAL A 402 3.13 3.18 19.36
C VAL A 402 2.63 1.87 18.79
N ILE A 403 3.22 1.47 17.67
CA ILE A 403 3.01 0.16 17.05
C ILE A 403 4.38 -0.48 16.86
N VAL A 404 4.54 -1.75 17.25
CA VAL A 404 5.74 -2.56 16.97
C VAL A 404 5.32 -3.77 16.15
N ARG A 405 6.00 -3.99 14.99
CA ARG A 405 5.61 -5.00 14.00
C ARG A 405 6.75 -5.98 13.70
N PRO A 406 6.94 -7.05 14.49
CA PRO A 406 7.83 -8.15 14.10
C PRO A 406 7.22 -8.94 12.93
N GLU A 407 8.09 -9.32 11.97
CA GLU A 407 7.73 -10.08 10.78
C GLU A 407 8.80 -11.12 10.44
N VAL A 408 8.34 -12.27 9.91
CA VAL A 408 9.16 -13.24 9.19
C VAL A 408 8.50 -13.49 7.84
N ARG A 409 9.30 -13.44 6.76
CA ARG A 409 8.86 -13.59 5.38
C ARG A 409 9.70 -14.67 4.67
N PHE A 410 9.02 -15.51 3.90
CA PHE A 410 9.61 -16.58 3.08
C PHE A 410 9.30 -16.30 1.62
N ASP A 411 10.32 -16.11 0.81
CA ASP A 411 10.18 -15.84 -0.61
C ASP A 411 10.76 -16.96 -1.44
N LYS A 412 10.11 -17.24 -2.57
CA LYS A 412 10.54 -18.23 -3.55
C LYS A 412 10.26 -17.71 -4.95
N PHE A 413 11.25 -17.83 -5.80
CA PHE A 413 11.14 -17.56 -7.23
C PHE A 413 11.09 -18.87 -8.02
N ASP A 414 10.29 -18.89 -9.09
CA ASP A 414 10.19 -19.97 -10.07
C ASP A 414 10.42 -19.38 -11.46
N ASP A 415 11.57 -19.70 -12.02
CA ASP A 415 11.98 -19.27 -13.36
C ASP A 415 11.03 -19.86 -14.41
N ARG A 416 10.35 -19.01 -15.15
CA ARG A 416 9.33 -19.42 -16.11
C ARG A 416 9.88 -19.69 -17.50
N ASP A 417 10.89 -18.93 -17.91
CA ASP A 417 11.46 -18.99 -19.26
C ASP A 417 12.73 -19.82 -19.37
N GLY A 418 13.26 -20.31 -18.24
CA GLY A 418 14.49 -21.09 -18.19
C GLY A 418 15.74 -20.26 -18.45
N SER A 419 15.66 -18.94 -18.25
CA SER A 419 16.81 -18.04 -18.40
C SER A 419 17.91 -18.30 -17.37
N GLY A 420 17.55 -18.98 -16.28
CA GLY A 420 18.44 -19.30 -15.17
C GLY A 420 18.71 -18.10 -14.25
N GLY A 421 17.96 -17.02 -14.38
CA GLY A 421 18.03 -15.86 -13.50
C GLY A 421 17.53 -16.20 -12.09
N THR A 422 18.17 -15.62 -11.08
CA THR A 422 17.77 -15.74 -9.67
C THR A 422 17.73 -14.34 -9.05
N PRO A 423 16.61 -13.94 -8.42
CA PRO A 423 16.43 -12.55 -7.98
C PRO A 423 16.96 -12.24 -6.58
N PHE A 424 17.25 -13.25 -5.76
CA PHE A 424 17.62 -13.04 -4.35
C PHE A 424 19.11 -13.12 -4.12
N ALA A 425 19.56 -12.49 -3.01
CA ALA A 425 20.94 -12.50 -2.57
C ALA A 425 21.92 -12.11 -3.68
N GLU A 426 21.68 -10.93 -4.29
CA GLU A 426 22.50 -10.37 -5.38
C GLU A 426 22.51 -11.26 -6.64
N GLY A 427 21.42 -11.99 -6.88
CA GLY A 427 21.28 -12.84 -8.06
C GLY A 427 21.83 -14.26 -7.92
N GLU A 428 22.11 -14.72 -6.71
CA GLU A 428 22.70 -16.06 -6.48
C GLU A 428 21.66 -17.12 -6.08
N HIS A 429 20.45 -16.70 -5.62
CA HIS A 429 19.47 -17.62 -5.05
C HIS A 429 18.07 -17.40 -5.61
N ASP A 430 17.31 -18.49 -5.68
CA ASP A 430 15.90 -18.53 -6.07
C ASP A 430 14.94 -18.53 -4.86
N ASP A 431 15.46 -18.46 -3.63
CA ASP A 431 14.71 -18.34 -2.40
C ASP A 431 15.42 -17.45 -1.38
N CYS A 432 14.66 -16.84 -0.50
CA CYS A 432 15.21 -16.13 0.64
C CYS A 432 14.24 -16.18 1.83
N VAL A 433 14.78 -16.12 3.02
CA VAL A 433 14.01 -15.90 4.25
C VAL A 433 14.45 -14.58 4.84
N PHE A 434 13.49 -13.70 5.03
CA PHE A 434 13.69 -12.40 5.63
C PHE A 434 13.07 -12.36 7.02
N TYR A 435 13.59 -11.49 7.86
CA TYR A 435 13.08 -11.25 9.20
C TYR A 435 13.35 -9.81 9.61
N GLY A 436 12.44 -9.25 10.35
CA GLY A 436 12.63 -7.89 10.80
C GLY A 436 11.56 -7.43 11.78
N PHE A 437 11.71 -6.21 12.18
CA PHE A 437 10.70 -5.50 12.96
C PHE A 437 10.89 -4.01 12.78
N ASP A 438 9.81 -3.27 12.90
CA ASP A 438 9.85 -1.82 13.07
C ASP A 438 9.06 -1.37 14.30
N ALA A 439 9.29 -0.13 14.66
CA ALA A 439 8.52 0.60 15.64
C ALA A 439 8.05 1.91 15.02
N ILE A 440 6.75 2.14 15.07
CA ILE A 440 6.09 3.34 14.58
C ILE A 440 5.64 4.16 15.79
N PHE A 441 5.99 5.45 15.80
CA PHE A 441 5.49 6.43 16.75
C PHE A 441 4.70 7.51 16.01
N THR A 442 3.40 7.61 16.28
CA THR A 442 2.50 8.62 15.69
C THR A 442 2.31 9.82 16.61
N PHE A 443 2.10 11.03 16.05
CA PHE A 443 1.94 12.27 16.83
C PHE A 443 1.06 13.31 16.14
#